data_a224166e760e7cef3f7c72b7295409ab
#
_entry.id   a224166e760e7cef3f7c72b7295409ab
#
_cell.length_a   1.000
_cell.length_b   1.000
_cell.length_c   1.000
_cell.angle_alpha   90.00
_cell.angle_beta   90.00
_cell.angle_gamma   90.00
#
_symmetry.space_group_name_H-M   'P 1'
#
loop_
_entity.id
_entity.type
_entity.pdbx_description
1 polymer ?
#
loop_
_entity_poly.entity_id
_entity_poly.type
_entity_poly.pdbx_seq_one_letter_code
_entity_poly.pdbx_strand_id
1 'polypeptide(L)'
;PRPQRGSGLIAELRELDRDLIKMIARRSRMLTRLPNAGTSDHERELRTSWEENASAVSRDPKLIRQIFALLQEVEVAPADMEQPSAFNLAPARKALAVELPAPASDRLPRVRMVLAASGATECTLHGVPLNGPVMECLKGLNQVGARLRWEEDGRILCQGGEPVSGYNKSILDKVVHVGDDPFNLYLMLFQMVTRPARLKIIGESGLKFVDLAPIRHFLPLLGARLTSVVPGQEGLPARLESSAMLPSDVAVPAELPADALEALLVATAGWERDVTVDLSGHAEGRNIVSKVLPILQ
;
A
#
# COMPACT_ATOMS: atom_id res chain seq x y z
N PRO A 1 47.46 0.76 20.45
CA PRO A 1 46.07 0.42 20.22
C PRO A 1 45.21 1.56 20.73
N ARG A 2 44.59 2.31 19.80
CA ARG A 2 43.64 3.37 20.15
C ARG A 2 42.36 2.73 20.71
N PRO A 3 41.81 3.17 21.85
CA PRO A 3 40.57 2.63 22.36
C PRO A 3 39.45 2.99 21.40
N GLN A 4 38.64 1.98 21.11
CA GLN A 4 37.42 2.09 20.24
C GLN A 4 36.38 3.00 20.92
N ARG A 5 36.42 4.29 20.62
CA ARG A 5 35.40 5.26 21.05
C ARG A 5 33.98 4.92 20.59
N GLY A 6 33.79 4.01 19.61
CA GLY A 6 32.50 3.63 19.08
C GLY A 6 31.74 2.61 19.94
N SER A 7 32.40 1.73 20.69
CA SER A 7 31.67 0.69 21.45
C SER A 7 30.94 1.26 22.68
N GLY A 8 31.48 2.31 23.30
CA GLY A 8 30.81 2.99 24.41
C GLY A 8 29.54 3.74 23.99
N LEU A 9 29.60 4.46 22.87
CA LEU A 9 28.46 5.18 22.32
C LEU A 9 27.33 4.24 21.89
N ILE A 10 27.66 3.09 21.31
CA ILE A 10 26.65 2.09 20.93
C ILE A 10 25.98 1.49 22.17
N ALA A 11 26.73 1.25 23.24
CA ALA A 11 26.17 0.76 24.51
C ALA A 11 25.24 1.80 25.14
N GLU A 12 25.65 3.06 25.13
CA GLU A 12 24.86 4.18 25.63
C GLU A 12 23.58 4.40 24.82
N LEU A 13 23.65 4.34 23.48
CA LEU A 13 22.48 4.39 22.60
C LEU A 13 21.49 3.24 22.88
N ARG A 14 21.98 2.02 23.08
CA ARG A 14 21.11 0.88 23.43
C ARG A 14 20.41 1.07 24.78
N GLU A 15 21.03 1.73 25.72
CA GLU A 15 20.43 2.03 27.00
C GLU A 15 19.35 3.10 26.85
N LEU A 16 19.65 4.17 26.10
CA LEU A 16 18.68 5.22 25.75
C LEU A 16 17.47 4.66 25.01
N ASP A 17 17.68 3.79 24.03
CA ASP A 17 16.59 3.12 23.29
C ASP A 17 15.70 2.30 24.21
N ARG A 18 16.32 1.55 25.15
CA ARG A 18 15.58 0.78 26.15
C ARG A 18 14.70 1.67 27.03
N ASP A 19 15.24 2.81 27.45
CA ASP A 19 14.51 3.74 28.30
C ASP A 19 13.41 4.47 27.51
N LEU A 20 13.65 4.80 26.25
CA LEU A 20 12.65 5.34 25.34
C LEU A 20 11.46 4.37 25.19
N ILE A 21 11.73 3.07 24.96
CA ILE A 21 10.70 2.03 24.86
C ILE A 21 9.87 1.96 26.17
N LYS A 22 10.52 2.00 27.33
CA LYS A 22 9.82 2.02 28.63
C LYS A 22 8.92 3.24 28.80
N MET A 23 9.39 4.42 28.36
CA MET A 23 8.61 5.66 28.43
C MET A 23 7.41 5.60 27.49
N ILE A 24 7.57 5.10 26.28
CA ILE A 24 6.48 4.89 25.33
C ILE A 24 5.42 3.94 25.93
N ALA A 25 5.86 2.81 26.49
CA ALA A 25 4.98 1.83 27.13
C ALA A 25 4.25 2.43 28.36
N ARG A 26 4.92 3.27 29.14
CA ARG A 26 4.31 3.99 30.27
C ARG A 26 3.25 4.98 29.79
N ARG A 27 3.54 5.75 28.75
CA ARG A 27 2.60 6.71 28.14
C ARG A 27 1.34 6.02 27.66
N SER A 28 1.47 4.93 26.90
CA SER A 28 0.32 4.16 26.42
C SER A 28 -0.56 3.65 27.57
N ARG A 29 0.04 3.07 28.63
CA ARG A 29 -0.70 2.66 29.82
C ARG A 29 -1.40 3.81 30.56
N MET A 30 -0.87 5.01 30.50
CA MET A 30 -1.53 6.18 31.06
C MET A 30 -2.72 6.61 30.22
N LEU A 31 -2.61 6.56 28.90
CA LEU A 31 -3.72 6.86 27.99
C LEU A 31 -4.91 5.92 28.19
N THR A 32 -4.68 4.63 28.40
CA THR A 32 -5.77 3.65 28.66
C THR A 32 -6.49 3.88 30.00
N ARG A 33 -5.88 4.63 30.94
CA ARG A 33 -6.48 4.96 32.24
C ARG A 33 -7.23 6.31 32.23
N LEU A 34 -7.12 7.08 31.17
CA LEU A 34 -7.85 8.33 31.05
C LEU A 34 -9.35 8.06 30.87
N PRO A 35 -10.24 8.56 31.75
CA PRO A 35 -11.65 8.46 31.53
C PRO A 35 -12.00 9.24 30.25
N ASN A 36 -12.72 8.62 29.34
CA ASN A 36 -13.07 9.18 28.03
C ASN A 36 -11.87 9.45 27.11
N ALA A 37 -10.94 8.51 27.03
CA ALA A 37 -9.68 8.61 26.24
C ALA A 37 -9.86 8.95 24.75
N GLY A 38 -11.07 9.06 24.23
CA GLY A 38 -11.41 9.44 22.86
C GLY A 38 -12.09 10.79 22.70
N THR A 39 -12.15 11.63 23.76
CA THR A 39 -12.73 12.97 23.59
C THR A 39 -11.75 13.91 22.90
N SER A 40 -12.27 14.65 21.92
CA SER A 40 -11.51 15.60 21.09
C SER A 40 -10.71 16.64 21.88
N ASP A 41 -11.13 16.93 23.11
CA ASP A 41 -10.52 17.96 23.95
C ASP A 41 -9.21 17.48 24.60
N HIS A 42 -9.18 16.26 25.15
CA HIS A 42 -7.96 15.67 25.69
C HIS A 42 -6.91 15.42 24.60
N GLU A 43 -7.33 14.97 23.43
CA GLU A 43 -6.41 14.77 22.32
C GLU A 43 -5.79 16.10 21.86
N ARG A 44 -6.59 17.16 21.80
CA ARG A 44 -6.14 18.51 21.43
C ARG A 44 -5.13 19.06 22.45
N GLU A 45 -5.40 18.90 23.73
CA GLU A 45 -4.50 19.32 24.80
C GLU A 45 -3.16 18.59 24.75
N LEU A 46 -3.19 17.27 24.62
CA LEU A 46 -1.98 16.44 24.50
C LEU A 46 -1.18 16.80 23.23
N ARG A 47 -1.86 17.07 22.13
CA ARG A 47 -1.23 17.48 20.87
C ARG A 47 -0.55 18.84 21.01
N THR A 48 -1.23 19.83 21.60
CA THR A 48 -0.67 21.16 21.80
C THR A 48 0.58 21.11 22.68
N SER A 49 0.49 20.42 23.82
CA SER A 49 1.64 20.21 24.69
C SER A 49 2.79 19.48 24.02
N TRP A 50 2.48 18.50 23.14
CA TRP A 50 3.49 17.80 22.35
C TRP A 50 4.19 18.75 21.38
N GLU A 51 3.43 19.52 20.60
CA GLU A 51 3.97 20.46 19.60
C GLU A 51 4.87 21.53 20.26
N GLU A 52 4.51 22.00 21.44
CA GLU A 52 5.32 22.95 22.19
C GLU A 52 6.68 22.38 22.64
N ASN A 53 6.70 21.12 23.09
CA ASN A 53 7.90 20.49 23.64
C ASN A 53 8.76 19.79 22.57
N ALA A 54 8.17 19.38 21.46
CA ALA A 54 8.87 18.60 20.43
C ALA A 54 9.81 19.43 19.55
N SER A 55 9.86 20.75 19.72
CA SER A 55 10.82 21.63 19.04
C SER A 55 12.29 21.25 19.34
N ALA A 56 12.54 20.56 20.44
CA ALA A 56 13.84 19.98 20.76
C ALA A 56 14.21 18.78 19.90
N VAL A 57 13.23 18.08 19.33
CA VAL A 57 13.43 16.87 18.49
C VAL A 57 13.58 17.24 17.03
N SER A 58 12.74 18.15 16.54
CA SER A 58 12.77 18.58 15.14
C SER A 58 12.17 19.97 14.97
N ARG A 59 12.63 20.70 13.95
CA ARG A 59 12.01 21.94 13.48
C ARG A 59 10.95 21.72 12.40
N ASP A 60 10.77 20.47 11.94
CA ASP A 60 9.75 20.12 10.94
C ASP A 60 8.42 19.82 11.62
N PRO A 61 7.40 20.69 11.46
CA PRO A 61 6.07 20.47 12.08
C PRO A 61 5.35 19.22 11.57
N LYS A 62 5.69 18.73 10.37
CA LYS A 62 5.11 17.49 9.83
C LYS A 62 5.65 16.28 10.57
N LEU A 63 6.96 16.23 10.77
CA LEU A 63 7.61 15.14 11.50
C LEU A 63 7.12 15.08 12.96
N ILE A 64 7.01 16.24 13.64
CA ILE A 64 6.50 16.33 15.00
C ILE A 64 5.10 15.73 15.11
N ARG A 65 4.19 16.06 14.18
CA ARG A 65 2.82 15.52 14.13
C ARG A 65 2.78 14.03 13.82
N GLN A 66 3.66 13.54 12.95
CA GLN A 66 3.75 12.12 12.61
C GLN A 66 4.20 11.29 13.82
N ILE A 67 5.21 11.76 14.57
CA ILE A 67 5.66 11.06 15.79
C ILE A 67 4.53 11.04 16.82
N PHE A 68 3.79 12.15 16.99
CA PHE A 68 2.65 12.17 17.90
C PHE A 68 1.58 11.15 17.51
N ALA A 69 1.21 11.10 16.25
CA ALA A 69 0.23 10.14 15.74
C ALA A 69 0.68 8.68 15.98
N LEU A 70 1.93 8.35 15.67
CA LEU A 70 2.50 7.03 15.94
C LEU A 70 2.44 6.67 17.44
N LEU A 71 2.75 7.63 18.33
CA LEU A 71 2.68 7.40 19.77
C LEU A 71 1.26 7.25 20.30
N GLN A 72 0.24 7.72 19.57
CA GLN A 72 -1.17 7.48 19.89
C GLN A 72 -1.63 6.08 19.49
N GLU A 73 -1.07 5.54 18.42
CA GLU A 73 -1.39 4.20 17.91
C GLU A 73 -0.69 3.06 18.68
N VAL A 74 0.29 3.39 19.54
CA VAL A 74 0.98 2.35 20.32
C VAL A 74 0.07 1.78 21.38
N GLU A 75 -0.45 0.60 21.15
CA GLU A 75 -1.10 -0.23 22.14
C GLU A 75 -0.07 -1.12 22.85
N VAL A 76 0.06 -0.93 24.16
CA VAL A 76 0.90 -1.80 24.98
C VAL A 76 0.05 -2.92 25.56
N ALA A 77 0.44 -4.14 25.28
CA ALA A 77 -0.17 -5.30 25.91
C ALA A 77 -0.17 -5.12 27.44
N PRO A 78 -1.29 -5.36 28.13
CA PRO A 78 -1.37 -5.20 29.57
C PRO A 78 -0.33 -6.10 30.24
N ALA A 79 0.46 -5.50 31.15
CA ALA A 79 1.57 -6.16 31.83
C ALA A 79 1.15 -7.35 32.74
N ASP A 80 -0.14 -7.46 33.04
CA ASP A 80 -0.71 -8.49 33.90
C ASP A 80 -1.33 -9.69 33.15
N MET A 81 -1.11 -9.78 31.84
CA MET A 81 -1.38 -11.03 31.16
C MET A 81 -0.20 -11.99 31.37
N GLU A 82 -0.10 -12.57 32.57
CA GLU A 82 0.60 -13.83 32.79
C GLU A 82 -0.06 -15.02 32.05
N GLN A 83 -1.12 -14.76 31.33
CA GLN A 83 -1.61 -15.73 30.36
C GLN A 83 -0.89 -15.47 29.04
N PRO A 84 -0.21 -16.48 28.50
CA PRO A 84 0.24 -16.38 27.13
C PRO A 84 -0.97 -15.95 26.30
N SER A 85 -0.77 -14.99 25.40
CA SER A 85 -1.72 -14.65 24.34
C SER A 85 -1.85 -15.84 23.37
N ALA A 86 -1.96 -17.03 23.92
CA ALA A 86 -2.40 -18.18 23.22
C ALA A 86 -3.87 -17.94 22.96
N PHE A 87 -4.23 -17.72 21.69
CA PHE A 87 -5.56 -18.04 21.25
C PHE A 87 -5.93 -19.35 21.92
N ASN A 88 -6.93 -19.32 22.79
CA ASN A 88 -7.40 -20.53 23.41
C ASN A 88 -8.13 -21.34 22.32
N LEU A 89 -7.37 -22.16 21.62
CA LEU A 89 -7.86 -23.09 20.60
C LEU A 89 -8.59 -24.28 21.22
N ALA A 90 -8.73 -24.33 22.55
CA ALA A 90 -9.56 -25.33 23.19
C ALA A 90 -10.98 -25.16 22.63
N PRO A 91 -11.58 -26.24 22.10
CA PRO A 91 -12.94 -26.18 21.58
C PRO A 91 -13.87 -25.71 22.70
N ALA A 92 -14.74 -24.76 22.36
CA ALA A 92 -15.75 -24.31 23.31
C ALA A 92 -16.53 -25.50 23.84
N ARG A 93 -16.79 -25.54 25.16
CA ARG A 93 -17.53 -26.64 25.79
C ARG A 93 -18.96 -26.84 25.27
N LYS A 94 -19.47 -25.82 24.53
CA LYS A 94 -20.72 -25.88 23.76
C LYS A 94 -20.40 -25.49 22.31
N ALA A 95 -20.86 -26.31 21.37
CA ALA A 95 -20.82 -25.96 19.96
C ALA A 95 -21.63 -24.66 19.77
N LEU A 96 -20.96 -23.61 19.34
CA LEU A 96 -21.60 -22.38 18.93
C LEU A 96 -21.86 -22.50 17.42
N ALA A 97 -23.13 -22.58 17.03
CA ALA A 97 -23.53 -22.36 15.65
C ALA A 97 -23.61 -20.85 15.44
N VAL A 98 -22.65 -20.29 14.75
CA VAL A 98 -22.61 -18.86 14.41
C VAL A 98 -22.57 -18.76 12.89
N GLU A 99 -23.56 -18.13 12.31
CA GLU A 99 -23.50 -17.69 10.92
C GLU A 99 -22.87 -16.30 10.88
N LEU A 100 -21.68 -16.22 10.31
CA LEU A 100 -20.99 -14.96 10.07
C LEU A 100 -20.97 -14.71 8.57
N PRO A 101 -21.43 -13.55 8.11
CA PRO A 101 -21.22 -13.19 6.71
C PRO A 101 -19.71 -13.11 6.45
N ALA A 102 -19.28 -13.74 5.37
CA ALA A 102 -17.89 -13.60 4.95
C ALA A 102 -17.61 -12.12 4.64
N PRO A 103 -16.47 -11.57 5.07
CA PRO A 103 -16.11 -10.21 4.70
C PRO A 103 -16.02 -10.11 3.18
N ALA A 104 -16.57 -9.03 2.62
CA ALA A 104 -16.47 -8.77 1.20
C ALA A 104 -15.01 -8.60 0.81
N SER A 105 -14.56 -9.31 -0.22
CA SER A 105 -13.22 -9.13 -0.76
C SER A 105 -13.07 -7.72 -1.32
N ASP A 106 -12.04 -6.99 -0.93
CA ASP A 106 -11.70 -5.70 -1.51
C ASP A 106 -10.79 -5.82 -2.75
N ARG A 107 -10.17 -6.99 -2.93
CA ARG A 107 -9.23 -7.25 -4.01
C ARG A 107 -9.92 -7.40 -5.36
N LEU A 108 -10.96 -8.22 -5.43
CA LEU A 108 -11.71 -8.44 -6.66
C LEU A 108 -12.34 -7.16 -7.23
N PRO A 109 -13.00 -6.28 -6.44
CA PRO A 109 -13.46 -4.99 -6.93
C PRO A 109 -12.36 -4.12 -7.53
N ARG A 110 -11.16 -4.09 -6.93
CA ARG A 110 -10.03 -3.32 -7.45
C ARG A 110 -9.54 -3.86 -8.80
N VAL A 111 -9.45 -5.18 -8.94
CA VAL A 111 -9.16 -5.83 -10.23
C VAL A 111 -10.20 -5.44 -11.27
N ARG A 112 -11.49 -5.55 -10.94
CA ARG A 112 -12.59 -5.19 -11.86
C ARG A 112 -12.59 -3.71 -12.22
N MET A 113 -12.26 -2.80 -11.30
CA MET A 113 -12.10 -1.38 -11.62
C MET A 113 -10.98 -1.13 -12.63
N VAL A 114 -9.84 -1.84 -12.48
CA VAL A 114 -8.73 -1.74 -13.43
C VAL A 114 -9.13 -2.25 -14.81
N LEU A 115 -9.83 -3.39 -14.88
CA LEU A 115 -10.34 -3.93 -16.16
C LEU A 115 -11.36 -2.99 -16.80
N ALA A 116 -12.28 -2.44 -16.02
CA ALA A 116 -13.25 -1.46 -16.49
C ALA A 116 -12.60 -0.17 -17.00
N ALA A 117 -11.54 0.30 -16.32
CA ALA A 117 -10.76 1.47 -16.74
C ALA A 117 -9.91 1.20 -17.99
N SER A 118 -9.57 -0.05 -18.27
CA SER A 118 -8.83 -0.47 -19.48
C SER A 118 -9.74 -0.66 -20.69
N GLY A 119 -11.05 -0.83 -20.46
CA GLY A 119 -12.05 -0.98 -21.52
C GLY A 119 -12.64 0.35 -21.98
N ALA A 120 -13.18 0.36 -23.21
CA ALA A 120 -13.90 1.52 -23.76
C ALA A 120 -15.43 1.47 -23.47
N THR A 121 -15.92 0.41 -22.85
CA THR A 121 -17.35 0.13 -22.67
C THR A 121 -17.84 0.65 -21.33
N GLU A 122 -19.01 1.23 -21.30
CA GLU A 122 -19.68 1.57 -20.03
C GLU A 122 -20.06 0.29 -19.27
N CYS A 123 -19.80 0.28 -17.98
CA CYS A 123 -20.20 -0.82 -17.11
C CYS A 123 -20.47 -0.35 -15.68
N THR A 124 -21.21 -1.18 -14.94
CA THR A 124 -21.49 -0.93 -13.53
C THR A 124 -21.00 -2.10 -12.69
N LEU A 125 -20.19 -1.81 -11.70
CA LEU A 125 -19.76 -2.78 -10.69
C LEU A 125 -20.71 -2.73 -9.51
N HIS A 126 -21.18 -3.88 -9.04
CA HIS A 126 -22.12 -4.01 -7.93
C HIS A 126 -21.46 -4.71 -6.74
N GLY A 127 -21.96 -4.44 -5.53
CA GLY A 127 -21.51 -5.09 -4.31
C GLY A 127 -20.07 -4.73 -3.91
N VAL A 128 -19.62 -3.54 -4.27
CA VAL A 128 -18.29 -3.07 -3.96
C VAL A 128 -18.23 -2.56 -2.51
N PRO A 129 -17.33 -3.08 -1.65
CA PRO A 129 -17.22 -2.62 -0.28
C PRO A 129 -16.66 -1.19 -0.22
N LEU A 130 -17.23 -0.37 0.65
CA LEU A 130 -16.71 0.96 0.94
C LEU A 130 -15.59 0.85 1.98
N ASN A 131 -14.35 0.78 1.52
CA ASN A 131 -13.17 0.75 2.40
C ASN A 131 -12.00 1.53 1.80
N GLY A 132 -10.95 1.74 2.60
CA GLY A 132 -9.78 2.54 2.22
C GLY A 132 -9.14 2.06 0.91
N PRO A 133 -8.67 0.80 0.81
CA PRO A 133 -7.99 0.30 -0.39
C PRO A 133 -8.79 0.45 -1.69
N VAL A 134 -10.11 0.20 -1.65
CA VAL A 134 -11.00 0.33 -2.81
C VAL A 134 -11.14 1.79 -3.22
N MET A 135 -11.36 2.69 -2.27
CA MET A 135 -11.53 4.12 -2.54
C MET A 135 -10.23 4.77 -3.05
N GLU A 136 -9.08 4.38 -2.51
CA GLU A 136 -7.79 4.87 -2.99
C GLU A 136 -7.48 4.34 -4.41
N CYS A 137 -7.82 3.10 -4.72
CA CYS A 137 -7.72 2.55 -6.08
C CYS A 137 -8.59 3.35 -7.07
N LEU A 138 -9.85 3.62 -6.71
CA LEU A 138 -10.77 4.43 -7.52
C LEU A 138 -10.21 5.83 -7.78
N LYS A 139 -9.73 6.50 -6.72
CA LYS A 139 -9.11 7.84 -6.85
C LYS A 139 -7.87 7.81 -7.72
N GLY A 140 -6.97 6.85 -7.51
CA GLY A 140 -5.75 6.69 -8.30
C GLY A 140 -6.03 6.48 -9.79
N LEU A 141 -6.97 5.60 -10.13
CA LEU A 141 -7.39 5.39 -11.51
C LEU A 141 -7.99 6.66 -12.15
N ASN A 142 -8.80 7.41 -11.41
CA ASN A 142 -9.35 8.68 -11.89
C ASN A 142 -8.26 9.75 -12.10
N GLN A 143 -7.22 9.78 -11.28
CA GLN A 143 -6.09 10.69 -11.46
C GLN A 143 -5.34 10.44 -12.78
N VAL A 144 -5.33 9.20 -13.27
CA VAL A 144 -4.70 8.85 -14.56
C VAL A 144 -5.66 8.85 -15.74
N GLY A 145 -6.93 9.22 -15.53
CA GLY A 145 -7.88 9.47 -16.61
C GLY A 145 -9.06 8.51 -16.68
N ALA A 146 -9.19 7.55 -15.77
CA ALA A 146 -10.42 6.76 -15.67
C ALA A 146 -11.61 7.65 -15.31
N ARG A 147 -12.82 7.16 -15.61
CA ARG A 147 -14.09 7.84 -15.29
C ARG A 147 -14.94 6.92 -14.43
N LEU A 148 -14.45 6.66 -13.21
CA LEU A 148 -15.10 5.82 -12.21
C LEU A 148 -15.82 6.72 -11.21
N ARG A 149 -17.12 6.51 -11.00
CA ARG A 149 -17.92 7.25 -10.05
C ARG A 149 -18.55 6.30 -9.04
N TRP A 150 -18.31 6.55 -7.77
CA TRP A 150 -19.01 5.89 -6.69
C TRP A 150 -20.46 6.35 -6.64
N GLU A 151 -21.39 5.41 -6.55
CA GLU A 151 -22.82 5.64 -6.33
C GLU A 151 -23.24 4.98 -5.01
N GLU A 152 -24.44 5.29 -4.56
CA GLU A 152 -25.02 4.66 -3.37
C GLU A 152 -25.12 3.13 -3.54
N ASP A 153 -25.27 2.42 -2.43
CA ASP A 153 -25.41 0.96 -2.36
C ASP A 153 -24.21 0.14 -2.89
N GLY A 154 -22.99 0.68 -2.80
CA GLY A 154 -21.81 -0.07 -3.20
C GLY A 154 -21.73 -0.31 -4.71
N ARG A 155 -22.20 0.66 -5.50
CA ARG A 155 -22.08 0.64 -6.96
C ARG A 155 -20.98 1.59 -7.43
N ILE A 156 -20.24 1.15 -8.44
CA ILE A 156 -19.31 2.01 -9.17
C ILE A 156 -19.73 2.02 -10.64
N LEU A 157 -20.07 3.20 -11.14
CA LEU A 157 -20.32 3.43 -12.55
C LEU A 157 -18.98 3.74 -13.23
N CYS A 158 -18.62 2.94 -14.22
CA CYS A 158 -17.55 3.22 -15.16
C CYS A 158 -18.15 3.83 -16.41
N GLN A 159 -17.89 5.11 -16.64
CA GLN A 159 -18.28 5.77 -17.88
C GLN A 159 -17.21 5.45 -18.93
N GLY A 160 -17.63 4.81 -20.01
CA GLY A 160 -16.74 4.53 -21.13
C GLY A 160 -16.02 5.80 -21.62
N GLY A 161 -14.83 5.61 -22.15
CA GLY A 161 -14.00 6.72 -22.62
C GLY A 161 -12.71 6.23 -23.26
N GLU A 162 -11.70 7.08 -23.32
CA GLU A 162 -10.37 6.61 -23.69
C GLU A 162 -9.84 5.66 -22.61
N PRO A 163 -9.38 4.46 -22.98
CA PRO A 163 -8.80 3.53 -22.01
C PRO A 163 -7.64 4.17 -21.25
N VAL A 164 -7.54 3.85 -19.94
CA VAL A 164 -6.41 4.30 -19.11
C VAL A 164 -5.11 3.65 -19.57
N SER A 165 -5.20 2.39 -19.99
CA SER A 165 -4.14 1.68 -20.69
C SER A 165 -4.26 1.90 -22.20
N GLY A 166 -3.13 1.84 -22.88
CA GLY A 166 -3.10 1.99 -24.34
C GLY A 166 -2.26 3.17 -24.81
N TYR A 167 -1.93 3.15 -26.11
CA TYR A 167 -1.04 4.14 -26.71
C TYR A 167 -1.76 5.47 -26.97
N ASN A 168 -1.57 6.41 -26.07
CA ASN A 168 -1.91 7.81 -26.31
C ASN A 168 -0.62 8.59 -26.60
N LYS A 169 -0.62 9.41 -27.66
CA LYS A 169 0.55 10.20 -28.09
C LYS A 169 0.96 11.26 -27.08
N SER A 170 0.08 11.66 -26.17
CA SER A 170 0.39 12.64 -25.14
C SER A 170 1.02 11.98 -23.91
N ILE A 171 2.14 12.54 -23.44
CA ILE A 171 2.77 12.11 -22.20
C ILE A 171 1.85 12.49 -21.04
N LEU A 172 1.47 11.49 -20.22
CA LEU A 172 0.74 11.73 -18.99
C LEU A 172 1.72 12.19 -17.90
N ASP A 173 1.61 13.44 -17.47
CA ASP A 173 2.41 13.99 -16.37
C ASP A 173 1.50 14.34 -15.20
N LYS A 174 1.54 13.53 -14.13
CA LYS A 174 0.62 13.61 -12.98
C LYS A 174 1.29 13.19 -11.68
N VAL A 175 0.67 13.62 -10.58
CA VAL A 175 0.92 13.04 -9.25
C VAL A 175 -0.23 12.09 -8.94
N VAL A 176 0.11 10.86 -8.55
CA VAL A 176 -0.87 9.81 -8.25
C VAL A 176 -0.70 9.35 -6.81
N HIS A 177 -1.80 9.33 -6.07
CA HIS A 177 -1.86 8.81 -4.71
C HIS A 177 -2.45 7.40 -4.71
N VAL A 178 -1.75 6.43 -4.12
CA VAL A 178 -2.13 5.02 -4.14
C VAL A 178 -2.58 4.47 -2.78
N GLY A 179 -2.71 5.34 -1.76
CA GLY A 179 -3.04 4.94 -0.40
C GLY A 179 -1.87 4.28 0.33
N ASP A 180 -2.18 3.29 1.16
CA ASP A 180 -1.19 2.52 1.93
C ASP A 180 -1.15 1.03 1.54
N ASP A 181 -1.72 0.67 0.41
CA ASP A 181 -1.84 -0.71 -0.04
C ASP A 181 -0.86 -0.99 -1.20
N PRO A 182 0.10 -1.93 -1.04
CA PRO A 182 1.06 -2.29 -2.09
C PRO A 182 0.40 -2.79 -3.38
N PHE A 183 -0.76 -3.46 -3.29
CA PHE A 183 -1.45 -3.95 -4.46
C PHE A 183 -1.99 -2.80 -5.33
N ASN A 184 -2.51 -1.72 -4.73
CA ASN A 184 -2.89 -0.51 -5.46
C ASN A 184 -1.70 0.11 -6.19
N LEU A 185 -0.54 0.14 -5.53
CA LEU A 185 0.70 0.60 -6.16
C LEU A 185 1.05 -0.26 -7.39
N TYR A 186 1.04 -1.59 -7.27
CA TYR A 186 1.39 -2.48 -8.36
C TYR A 186 0.37 -2.41 -9.53
N LEU A 187 -0.92 -2.37 -9.22
CA LEU A 187 -1.96 -2.16 -10.23
C LEU A 187 -1.70 -0.86 -11.02
N MET A 188 -1.38 0.23 -10.34
CA MET A 188 -1.10 1.51 -10.98
C MET A 188 0.17 1.46 -11.83
N LEU A 189 1.25 0.86 -11.33
CA LEU A 189 2.52 0.74 -12.05
C LEU A 189 2.32 -0.01 -13.38
N PHE A 190 1.71 -1.19 -13.34
CA PHE A 190 1.57 -2.03 -14.53
C PHE A 190 0.51 -1.54 -15.52
N GLN A 191 -0.51 -0.80 -15.06
CA GLN A 191 -1.42 -0.10 -15.97
C GLN A 191 -0.71 0.97 -16.80
N MET A 192 0.31 1.61 -16.24
CA MET A 192 0.98 2.74 -16.88
C MET A 192 2.14 2.34 -17.80
N VAL A 193 2.51 1.06 -17.90
CA VAL A 193 3.61 0.64 -18.81
C VAL A 193 3.22 0.74 -20.28
N THR A 194 1.93 0.72 -20.60
CA THR A 194 1.42 0.74 -21.98
C THR A 194 1.25 2.14 -22.57
N ARG A 195 1.42 3.21 -21.78
CA ARG A 195 1.31 4.58 -22.25
C ARG A 195 2.52 5.41 -21.86
N PRO A 196 2.93 6.40 -22.70
CA PRO A 196 3.95 7.34 -22.32
C PRO A 196 3.53 8.11 -21.06
N ALA A 197 4.29 7.98 -19.99
CA ALA A 197 3.93 8.58 -18.71
C ALA A 197 5.16 9.03 -17.90
N ARG A 198 4.96 10.12 -17.13
CA ARG A 198 5.87 10.61 -16.09
C ARG A 198 5.05 10.82 -14.83
N LEU A 199 4.99 9.83 -13.97
CA LEU A 199 4.16 9.90 -12.78
C LEU A 199 5.02 10.06 -11.53
N LYS A 200 4.65 10.99 -10.66
CA LYS A 200 5.12 10.97 -9.28
C LYS A 200 4.11 10.20 -8.46
N ILE A 201 4.50 9.02 -8.00
CA ILE A 201 3.64 8.16 -7.17
C ILE A 201 3.93 8.46 -5.70
N ILE A 202 2.89 8.74 -4.96
CA ILE A 202 2.91 9.01 -3.53
C ILE A 202 1.94 8.07 -2.82
N GLY A 203 2.22 7.78 -1.56
CA GLY A 203 1.39 6.92 -0.72
C GLY A 203 1.52 7.29 0.74
N GLU A 204 0.83 6.57 1.59
CA GLU A 204 0.86 6.72 3.03
C GLU A 204 2.14 6.16 3.66
N SER A 205 2.19 6.15 4.99
CA SER A 205 3.42 5.87 5.73
C SER A 205 3.96 4.46 5.52
N GLY A 206 3.11 3.44 5.36
CA GLY A 206 3.52 2.06 5.14
C GLY A 206 4.29 1.87 3.85
N LEU A 207 3.87 2.52 2.78
CA LEU A 207 4.52 2.43 1.48
C LEU A 207 5.89 3.14 1.39
N LYS A 208 6.27 3.92 2.39
CA LYS A 208 7.63 4.49 2.48
C LYS A 208 8.69 3.44 2.79
N PHE A 209 8.29 2.33 3.40
CA PHE A 209 9.19 1.26 3.84
C PHE A 209 9.09 -0.01 2.98
N VAL A 210 8.23 0.01 1.96
CA VAL A 210 8.13 -1.13 1.03
C VAL A 210 9.38 -1.22 0.20
N ASP A 211 9.96 -2.42 0.13
CA ASP A 211 11.08 -2.69 -0.78
C ASP A 211 10.57 -2.74 -2.23
N LEU A 212 10.95 -1.74 -2.99
CA LEU A 212 10.65 -1.64 -4.42
C LEU A 212 11.81 -2.09 -5.32
N ALA A 213 12.88 -2.65 -4.78
CA ALA A 213 14.02 -3.11 -5.58
C ALA A 213 13.61 -4.17 -6.62
N PRO A 214 12.81 -5.21 -6.31
CA PRO A 214 12.36 -6.18 -7.31
C PRO A 214 11.58 -5.53 -8.46
N ILE A 215 10.71 -4.55 -8.14
CA ILE A 215 9.94 -3.81 -9.14
C ILE A 215 10.85 -2.92 -9.99
N ARG A 216 11.84 -2.25 -9.39
CA ARG A 216 12.80 -1.40 -10.11
C ARG A 216 13.65 -2.20 -11.08
N HIS A 217 13.97 -3.44 -10.76
CA HIS A 217 14.71 -4.33 -11.64
C HIS A 217 13.83 -4.90 -12.76
N PHE A 218 12.56 -5.12 -12.50
CA PHE A 218 11.63 -5.73 -13.46
C PHE A 218 11.06 -4.73 -14.48
N LEU A 219 10.67 -3.51 -14.06
CA LEU A 219 10.04 -2.52 -14.93
C LEU A 219 10.82 -2.15 -16.20
N PRO A 220 12.18 -2.09 -16.19
CA PRO A 220 12.95 -1.85 -17.40
C PRO A 220 12.72 -2.88 -18.50
N LEU A 221 12.40 -4.13 -18.16
CA LEU A 221 12.06 -5.19 -19.12
C LEU A 221 10.73 -4.89 -19.83
N LEU A 222 9.87 -4.08 -19.22
CA LEU A 222 8.58 -3.62 -19.77
C LEU A 222 8.65 -2.21 -20.37
N GLY A 223 9.86 -1.67 -20.59
CA GLY A 223 10.05 -0.33 -21.15
C GLY A 223 9.70 0.82 -20.19
N ALA A 224 9.70 0.57 -18.89
CA ALA A 224 9.43 1.58 -17.87
C ALA A 224 10.56 1.64 -16.83
N ARG A 225 10.64 2.74 -16.10
CA ARG A 225 11.66 2.96 -15.06
C ARG A 225 11.02 3.55 -13.81
N LEU A 226 11.34 2.96 -12.66
CA LEU A 226 10.94 3.47 -11.35
C LEU A 226 12.15 3.98 -10.58
N THR A 227 12.14 5.25 -10.18
CA THR A 227 13.24 5.88 -9.43
C THR A 227 12.72 6.47 -8.13
N SER A 228 13.50 6.35 -7.05
CA SER A 228 13.17 7.01 -5.79
C SER A 228 13.27 8.54 -5.94
N VAL A 229 12.33 9.27 -5.34
CA VAL A 229 12.37 10.74 -5.30
C VAL A 229 13.24 11.22 -4.14
N VAL A 230 13.33 10.43 -3.09
CA VAL A 230 14.14 10.74 -1.90
C VAL A 230 15.38 9.85 -1.90
N PRO A 231 16.59 10.41 -1.94
CA PRO A 231 17.82 9.62 -1.90
C PRO A 231 17.88 8.74 -0.64
N GLY A 232 18.25 7.48 -0.82
CA GLY A 232 18.37 6.52 0.30
C GLY A 232 17.05 5.94 0.82
N GLN A 233 15.92 6.31 0.23
CA GLN A 233 14.61 5.73 0.57
C GLN A 233 14.23 4.66 -0.46
N GLU A 234 13.89 3.47 0.01
CA GLU A 234 13.53 2.34 -0.88
C GLU A 234 12.08 2.40 -1.37
N GLY A 235 11.16 2.87 -0.54
CA GLY A 235 9.72 2.96 -0.85
C GLY A 235 9.31 4.26 -1.56
N LEU A 236 8.06 4.65 -1.37
CA LEU A 236 7.49 5.89 -1.90
C LEU A 236 7.98 7.13 -1.12
N PRO A 237 8.04 8.31 -1.75
CA PRO A 237 7.61 8.61 -3.11
C PRO A 237 8.60 8.16 -4.19
N ALA A 238 8.04 7.71 -5.32
CA ALA A 238 8.84 7.29 -6.48
C ALA A 238 8.34 7.96 -7.76
N ARG A 239 9.20 8.01 -8.77
CA ARG A 239 8.86 8.49 -10.12
C ARG A 239 8.85 7.33 -11.09
N LEU A 240 7.74 7.12 -11.76
CA LEU A 240 7.58 6.21 -12.88
C LEU A 240 7.75 6.97 -14.18
N GLU A 241 8.60 6.49 -15.06
CA GLU A 241 8.73 6.92 -16.45
C GLU A 241 8.47 5.71 -17.35
N SER A 242 7.52 5.82 -18.27
CA SER A 242 7.19 4.78 -19.23
C SER A 242 7.32 5.29 -20.66
N SER A 243 7.93 4.46 -21.51
CA SER A 243 8.04 4.70 -22.95
C SER A 243 6.91 4.08 -23.76
N ALA A 244 6.04 3.27 -23.13
CA ALA A 244 5.01 2.46 -23.79
C ALA A 244 5.58 1.44 -24.80
N MET A 245 6.80 1.01 -24.63
CA MET A 245 7.46 0.03 -25.50
C MET A 245 7.50 -1.34 -24.82
N LEU A 246 6.43 -2.10 -24.99
CA LEU A 246 6.38 -3.47 -24.46
C LEU A 246 7.25 -4.41 -25.30
N PRO A 247 7.93 -5.38 -24.66
CA PRO A 247 8.66 -6.45 -25.35
C PRO A 247 7.68 -7.46 -25.97
N SER A 248 8.18 -8.37 -26.81
CA SER A 248 7.43 -9.54 -27.32
C SER A 248 7.32 -10.64 -26.26
N ASP A 249 8.33 -10.71 -25.39
CA ASP A 249 8.45 -11.72 -24.34
C ASP A 249 9.12 -11.15 -23.10
N VAL A 250 8.72 -11.61 -21.95
CA VAL A 250 9.28 -11.19 -20.66
C VAL A 250 9.29 -12.36 -19.69
N ALA A 251 10.45 -12.60 -19.06
CA ALA A 251 10.58 -13.57 -17.98
C ALA A 251 10.36 -12.86 -16.63
N VAL A 252 9.48 -13.40 -15.81
CA VAL A 252 9.19 -12.89 -14.47
C VAL A 252 10.22 -13.44 -13.49
N PRO A 253 10.96 -12.59 -12.79
CA PRO A 253 11.97 -13.02 -11.83
C PRO A 253 11.31 -13.62 -10.57
N ALA A 254 12.04 -14.54 -9.92
CA ALA A 254 11.55 -15.23 -8.72
C ALA A 254 11.27 -14.31 -7.54
N GLU A 255 12.01 -13.22 -7.44
CA GLU A 255 11.92 -12.22 -6.38
C GLU A 255 10.79 -11.22 -6.55
N LEU A 256 10.05 -11.23 -7.69
CA LEU A 256 8.90 -10.35 -7.86
C LEU A 256 7.81 -10.72 -6.84
N PRO A 257 7.28 -9.76 -6.05
CA PRO A 257 6.21 -10.06 -5.11
C PRO A 257 4.97 -10.68 -5.78
N ALA A 258 4.34 -11.64 -5.12
CA ALA A 258 3.14 -12.33 -5.64
C ALA A 258 2.02 -11.34 -6.01
N ASP A 259 1.81 -10.31 -5.20
CA ASP A 259 0.85 -9.24 -5.46
C ASP A 259 1.22 -8.41 -6.70
N ALA A 260 2.50 -8.21 -6.95
CA ALA A 260 2.97 -7.53 -8.14
C ALA A 260 2.76 -8.38 -9.40
N LEU A 261 3.00 -9.69 -9.31
CA LEU A 261 2.70 -10.62 -10.41
C LEU A 261 1.21 -10.67 -10.72
N GLU A 262 0.35 -10.72 -9.69
CA GLU A 262 -1.10 -10.68 -9.91
C GLU A 262 -1.52 -9.37 -10.60
N ALA A 263 -1.01 -8.23 -10.14
CA ALA A 263 -1.29 -6.93 -10.76
C ALA A 263 -0.77 -6.84 -12.21
N LEU A 264 0.39 -7.42 -12.49
CA LEU A 264 0.93 -7.54 -13.86
C LEU A 264 -0.04 -8.30 -14.76
N LEU A 265 -0.47 -9.51 -14.35
CA LEU A 265 -1.40 -10.34 -15.13
C LEU A 265 -2.74 -9.62 -15.36
N VAL A 266 -3.27 -8.91 -14.36
CA VAL A 266 -4.47 -8.09 -14.54
C VAL A 266 -4.26 -6.99 -15.57
N ALA A 267 -3.11 -6.35 -15.56
CA ALA A 267 -2.80 -5.26 -16.49
C ALA A 267 -2.69 -5.74 -17.95
N THR A 268 -2.30 -7.02 -18.19
CA THR A 268 -2.19 -7.56 -19.55
C THR A 268 -3.50 -7.52 -20.34
N ALA A 269 -4.64 -7.53 -19.66
CA ALA A 269 -5.96 -7.39 -20.31
C ALA A 269 -6.15 -6.06 -21.06
N GLY A 270 -5.41 -5.01 -20.65
CA GLY A 270 -5.43 -3.72 -21.33
C GLY A 270 -4.28 -3.49 -22.30
N TRP A 271 -3.47 -4.50 -22.58
CA TRP A 271 -2.35 -4.38 -23.51
C TRP A 271 -2.81 -4.56 -24.95
N GLU A 272 -2.42 -3.66 -25.82
CA GLU A 272 -2.77 -3.69 -27.25
C GLU A 272 -1.88 -4.67 -28.05
N ARG A 273 -0.85 -5.24 -27.41
CA ARG A 273 0.12 -6.16 -28.03
C ARG A 273 0.13 -7.48 -27.29
N ASP A 274 0.28 -8.55 -28.06
CA ASP A 274 0.54 -9.86 -27.49
C ASP A 274 1.95 -9.90 -26.89
N VAL A 275 2.05 -10.26 -25.62
CA VAL A 275 3.31 -10.42 -24.89
C VAL A 275 3.31 -11.80 -24.24
N THR A 276 4.36 -12.57 -24.51
CA THR A 276 4.57 -13.84 -23.83
C THR A 276 5.19 -13.59 -22.45
N VAL A 277 4.48 -14.00 -21.40
CA VAL A 277 4.96 -13.87 -20.02
C VAL A 277 5.43 -15.21 -19.51
N ASP A 278 6.75 -15.40 -19.38
CA ASP A 278 7.33 -16.62 -18.82
C ASP A 278 7.35 -16.55 -17.29
N LEU A 279 6.62 -17.46 -16.65
CA LEU A 279 6.48 -17.60 -15.21
C LEU A 279 7.27 -18.78 -14.62
N SER A 280 8.08 -19.44 -15.42
CA SER A 280 8.79 -20.68 -15.02
C SER A 280 9.73 -20.46 -13.82
N GLY A 281 10.27 -19.26 -13.67
CA GLY A 281 11.13 -18.86 -12.56
C GLY A 281 10.39 -18.49 -11.28
N HIS A 282 9.08 -18.28 -11.30
CA HIS A 282 8.32 -17.77 -10.17
C HIS A 282 7.56 -18.88 -9.44
N ALA A 283 7.85 -19.08 -8.13
CA ALA A 283 7.31 -20.21 -7.35
C ALA A 283 5.77 -20.24 -7.31
N GLU A 284 5.12 -19.09 -7.20
CA GLU A 284 3.66 -18.96 -7.12
C GLU A 284 3.00 -18.71 -8.50
N GLY A 285 3.76 -18.65 -9.58
CA GLY A 285 3.26 -18.23 -10.89
C GLY A 285 2.02 -19.00 -11.34
N ARG A 286 2.05 -20.33 -11.27
CA ARG A 286 0.90 -21.19 -11.65
C ARG A 286 -0.34 -20.96 -10.81
N ASN A 287 -0.17 -20.76 -9.50
CA ASN A 287 -1.27 -20.52 -8.58
C ASN A 287 -1.93 -19.16 -8.84
N ILE A 288 -1.13 -18.13 -9.10
CA ILE A 288 -1.64 -16.79 -9.41
C ILE A 288 -2.38 -16.79 -10.75
N VAL A 289 -1.84 -17.43 -11.80
CA VAL A 289 -2.53 -17.59 -13.08
C VAL A 289 -3.89 -18.26 -12.90
N SER A 290 -3.96 -19.35 -12.12
CA SER A 290 -5.23 -20.06 -11.91
C SER A 290 -6.29 -19.20 -11.19
N LYS A 291 -5.89 -18.20 -10.44
CA LYS A 291 -6.80 -17.22 -9.79
C LYS A 291 -7.21 -16.09 -10.71
N VAL A 292 -6.27 -15.58 -11.52
CA VAL A 292 -6.50 -14.39 -12.35
C VAL A 292 -7.20 -14.74 -13.65
N LEU A 293 -6.83 -15.84 -14.28
CA LEU A 293 -7.37 -16.23 -15.60
C LEU A 293 -8.90 -16.28 -15.66
N PRO A 294 -9.63 -16.85 -14.66
CA PRO A 294 -11.10 -16.83 -14.66
C PRO A 294 -11.73 -15.44 -14.53
N ILE A 295 -10.97 -14.44 -14.12
CA ILE A 295 -11.44 -13.05 -13.99
C ILE A 295 -11.26 -12.30 -15.31
N LEU A 296 -10.31 -12.73 -16.13
CA LEU A 296 -9.98 -12.13 -17.43
C LEU A 296 -10.81 -12.70 -18.60
N GLN A 297 -11.48 -13.83 -18.40
CA GLN A 297 -12.42 -14.45 -19.34
C GLN A 297 -13.84 -13.91 -19.20
#